data_c76a013938ee63eb23a7fbb79b85d792
#
_entry.id   c76a013938ee63eb23a7fbb79b85d792
#
_cell.length_a   1.000
_cell.length_b   1.000
_cell.length_c   1.000
_cell.angle_alpha   90.00
_cell.angle_beta   90.00
_cell.angle_gamma   90.00
#
_symmetry.space_group_name_H-M   'P 1'
#
loop_
_entity.id
_entity.type
_entity.pdbx_description
1 polymer ?
#
loop_
_entity_poly.entity_id
_entity_poly.type
_entity_poly.pdbx_seq_one_letter_code
_entity_poly.pdbx_strand_id
1 'polypeptide(L)'
;MRFGSLAVLTINHMSRIGKRAITIPAGTEVSIVSNEIVVKGKGGTLKRVLHPAIKVVVLKDEASVTPLERSRLSRALWGTYAAHLRNMIQGVNTPFAKKLQVEGIGFKVELAGKQLKFALGFSHPVILNIPAGITAAVDKNVITISGADKEQVGEFAATIRGSKKPEPYKGKGIRYEGEVVRKKQGKKAAAAAA
;
A
#
# COMPACT_ATOMS: atom_id res chain seq x y z
N MET A 1 12.30 29.82 40.22
CA MET A 1 11.16 29.04 39.70
C MET A 1 11.73 27.86 38.92
N ARG A 2 11.60 26.65 39.47
CA ARG A 2 12.13 25.41 38.86
C ARG A 2 11.11 24.92 37.82
N PHE A 3 11.47 24.93 36.55
CA PHE A 3 10.71 24.28 35.49
C PHE A 3 10.75 22.78 35.74
N GLY A 4 9.59 22.20 36.01
CA GLY A 4 9.43 20.78 36.21
C GLY A 4 9.78 20.02 34.96
N SER A 5 10.75 19.13 35.06
CA SER A 5 11.08 18.11 34.11
C SER A 5 9.83 17.27 33.83
N LEU A 6 9.27 17.38 32.63
CA LEU A 6 8.25 16.47 32.14
C LEU A 6 8.88 15.09 32.11
N ALA A 7 8.55 14.27 33.10
CA ALA A 7 8.95 12.88 33.16
C ALA A 7 8.46 12.20 31.86
N VAL A 8 9.39 11.92 30.96
CA VAL A 8 9.19 11.00 29.85
C VAL A 8 8.94 9.64 30.49
N LEU A 9 7.69 9.31 30.72
CA LEU A 9 7.26 7.99 31.13
C LEU A 9 7.76 7.01 30.07
N THR A 10 8.83 6.32 30.40
CA THR A 10 9.41 5.22 29.62
C THR A 10 8.34 4.14 29.44
N ILE A 11 7.58 4.27 28.36
CA ILE A 11 6.63 3.23 27.92
C ILE A 11 7.44 2.11 27.29
N ASN A 12 7.90 1.24 28.17
CA ASN A 12 8.71 0.08 27.79
C ASN A 12 7.81 -1.06 27.32
N HIS A 13 7.13 -0.93 26.17
CA HIS A 13 6.38 -2.06 25.59
C HIS A 13 6.13 -1.96 24.06
N MET A 14 6.75 -2.85 23.34
CA MET A 14 6.35 -3.76 22.27
C MET A 14 6.19 -3.27 20.84
N SER A 15 6.14 -2.01 20.47
CA SER A 15 6.20 -1.62 19.05
C SER A 15 7.50 -0.86 18.75
N ARG A 16 8.47 -1.53 18.13
CA ARG A 16 9.69 -0.87 17.63
C ARG A 16 9.39 0.21 16.60
N ILE A 17 8.34 0.02 15.82
CA ILE A 17 7.88 0.95 14.78
C ILE A 17 7.18 2.16 15.40
N GLY A 18 6.31 1.94 16.39
CA GLY A 18 5.56 3.00 17.04
C GLY A 18 6.42 3.97 17.86
N LYS A 19 7.52 3.48 18.45
CA LYS A 19 8.46 4.30 19.23
C LYS A 19 9.28 5.28 18.41
N ARG A 20 9.49 5.00 17.13
CA ARG A 20 10.32 5.85 16.26
C ARG A 20 9.55 7.12 15.91
N ALA A 21 10.12 8.27 16.19
CA ALA A 21 9.65 9.53 15.66
C ALA A 21 9.68 9.47 14.12
N ILE A 22 8.67 10.06 13.51
CA ILE A 22 8.50 10.09 12.07
C ILE A 22 8.89 11.48 11.61
N THR A 23 9.96 11.59 10.87
CA THR A 23 10.45 12.86 10.33
C THR A 23 9.48 13.37 9.27
N ILE A 24 9.13 14.64 9.34
CA ILE A 24 8.30 15.34 8.38
C ILE A 24 9.24 16.09 7.42
N PRO A 25 9.33 15.70 6.15
CA PRO A 25 10.19 16.40 5.20
C PRO A 25 9.65 17.79 4.86
N ALA A 26 10.53 18.69 4.48
CA ALA A 26 10.19 20.04 4.07
C ALA A 26 9.16 20.04 2.92
N GLY A 27 8.12 20.86 3.04
CA GLY A 27 7.01 20.92 2.07
C GLY A 27 5.88 19.94 2.34
N THR A 28 5.91 19.24 3.49
CA THR A 28 4.80 18.39 3.95
C THR A 28 4.21 18.98 5.23
N GLU A 29 2.90 19.13 5.25
CA GLU A 29 2.14 19.60 6.40
C GLU A 29 1.32 18.45 6.98
N VAL A 30 1.47 18.20 8.28
CA VAL A 30 0.69 17.19 8.99
C VAL A 30 -0.18 17.91 10.00
N SER A 31 -1.49 17.77 9.92
CA SER A 31 -2.46 18.35 10.83
C SER A 31 -3.46 17.32 11.33
N ILE A 32 -4.04 17.59 12.49
CA ILE A 32 -5.10 16.75 13.08
C ILE A 32 -6.34 17.64 13.16
N VAL A 33 -7.37 17.26 12.44
CA VAL A 33 -8.64 18.00 12.40
C VAL A 33 -9.78 17.04 12.71
N SER A 34 -10.58 17.33 13.73
CA SER A 34 -11.80 16.56 14.05
C SER A 34 -11.59 15.03 14.08
N ASN A 35 -10.49 14.59 14.73
CA ASN A 35 -10.13 13.17 14.84
C ASN A 35 -9.69 12.50 13.52
N GLU A 36 -9.27 13.29 12.53
CA GLU A 36 -8.66 12.82 11.30
C GLU A 36 -7.21 13.32 11.18
N ILE A 37 -6.33 12.44 10.76
CA ILE A 37 -4.97 12.81 10.35
C ILE A 37 -5.07 13.30 8.91
N VAL A 38 -4.64 14.52 8.67
CA VAL A 38 -4.57 15.12 7.33
C VAL A 38 -3.10 15.40 7.01
N VAL A 39 -2.62 14.82 5.93
CA VAL A 39 -1.25 15.02 5.42
C VAL A 39 -1.35 15.68 4.06
N LYS A 40 -0.77 16.87 3.92
CA LYS A 40 -0.69 17.63 2.67
C LYS A 40 0.75 17.70 2.18
N GLY A 41 0.97 17.61 0.88
CA GLY A 41 2.28 17.77 0.26
C GLY A 41 2.17 17.88 -1.26
N LYS A 42 3.28 17.68 -1.95
CA LYS A 42 3.37 17.87 -3.41
C LYS A 42 2.43 16.96 -4.22
N GLY A 43 2.21 15.73 -3.76
CA GLY A 43 1.37 14.72 -4.43
C GLY A 43 -0.12 14.78 -4.06
N GLY A 44 -0.55 15.78 -3.25
CA GLY A 44 -1.95 15.96 -2.87
C GLY A 44 -2.18 15.92 -1.36
N THR A 45 -3.41 15.59 -0.98
CA THR A 45 -3.83 15.52 0.43
C THR A 45 -4.40 14.13 0.72
N LEU A 46 -3.88 13.50 1.75
CA LEU A 46 -4.39 12.24 2.27
C LEU A 46 -5.04 12.46 3.64
N LYS A 47 -6.16 11.78 3.87
CA LYS A 47 -6.91 11.84 5.12
C LYS A 47 -7.10 10.44 5.70
N ARG A 48 -7.04 10.34 7.01
CA ARG A 48 -7.32 9.07 7.70
C ARG A 48 -7.92 9.31 9.07
N VAL A 49 -8.99 8.61 9.37
CA VAL A 49 -9.65 8.67 10.68
C VAL A 49 -8.75 8.08 11.75
N LEU A 50 -8.61 8.78 12.88
CA LEU A 50 -7.83 8.36 14.02
C LEU A 50 -8.71 7.56 14.98
N HIS A 51 -8.23 6.42 15.44
CA HIS A 51 -8.92 5.65 16.48
C HIS A 51 -8.79 6.33 17.85
N PRO A 52 -9.84 6.41 18.66
CA PRO A 52 -9.82 7.14 19.94
C PRO A 52 -8.77 6.64 20.95
N ALA A 53 -8.33 5.39 20.84
CA ALA A 53 -7.28 4.82 21.69
C ALA A 53 -5.84 5.30 21.34
N ILE A 54 -5.67 6.09 20.27
CA ILE A 54 -4.37 6.55 19.78
C ILE A 54 -4.33 8.06 19.76
N LYS A 55 -3.22 8.64 20.24
CA LYS A 55 -2.91 10.06 20.15
C LYS A 55 -1.73 10.27 19.22
N VAL A 56 -1.85 11.22 18.31
CA VAL A 56 -0.75 11.68 17.46
C VAL A 56 -0.32 13.05 17.98
N VAL A 57 0.97 13.24 18.16
CA VAL A 57 1.57 14.52 18.54
C VAL A 57 2.45 14.95 17.37
N VAL A 58 2.16 16.11 16.81
CA VAL A 58 2.89 16.71 15.71
C VAL A 58 3.75 17.85 16.24
N LEU A 59 5.04 17.76 16.04
CA LEU A 59 6.02 18.83 16.24
C LEU A 59 6.40 19.41 14.88
N LYS A 60 7.16 20.49 14.84
CA LYS A 60 7.50 21.17 13.56
C LYS A 60 8.11 20.20 12.52
N ASP A 61 9.06 19.36 12.95
CA ASP A 61 9.85 18.50 12.05
C ASP A 61 9.62 17.01 12.31
N GLU A 62 8.81 16.66 13.32
CA GLU A 62 8.60 15.27 13.69
C GLU A 62 7.16 15.03 14.15
N ALA A 63 6.66 13.85 13.86
CA ALA A 63 5.41 13.35 14.40
C ALA A 63 5.63 12.08 15.22
N SER A 64 4.96 11.98 16.35
CA SER A 64 4.97 10.80 17.20
C SER A 64 3.56 10.28 17.44
N VAL A 65 3.44 8.96 17.50
CA VAL A 65 2.19 8.27 17.76
C VAL A 65 2.30 7.62 19.14
N THR A 66 1.32 7.84 20.00
CA THR A 66 1.30 7.27 21.35
C THR A 66 -0.06 6.64 21.66
N PRO A 67 -0.10 5.47 22.31
CA PRO A 67 -1.35 4.91 22.79
C PRO A 67 -1.84 5.70 24.02
N LEU A 68 -3.13 6.00 24.09
CA LEU A 68 -3.74 6.64 25.25
C LEU A 68 -3.92 5.67 26.42
N GLU A 69 -4.23 4.42 26.11
CA GLU A 69 -4.48 3.38 27.11
C GLU A 69 -3.51 2.22 26.95
N ARG A 70 -3.31 1.45 28.00
CA ARG A 70 -2.46 0.24 28.01
C ARG A 70 -3.25 -1.03 27.63
N SER A 71 -4.25 -0.93 26.76
CA SER A 71 -5.02 -2.08 26.31
C SER A 71 -4.25 -2.90 25.26
N ARG A 72 -4.66 -4.16 25.06
CA ARG A 72 -4.09 -5.01 24.00
C ARG A 72 -4.35 -4.41 22.61
N LEU A 73 -5.52 -3.81 22.43
CA LEU A 73 -5.93 -3.15 21.18
C LEU A 73 -5.08 -1.91 20.90
N SER A 74 -4.93 -1.00 21.86
CA SER A 74 -4.16 0.23 21.67
C SER A 74 -2.69 -0.05 21.36
N ARG A 75 -2.11 -1.11 21.94
CA ARG A 75 -0.75 -1.57 21.62
C ARG A 75 -0.63 -2.08 20.20
N ALA A 76 -1.60 -2.84 19.70
CA ALA A 76 -1.64 -3.31 18.32
C ALA A 76 -1.80 -2.14 17.33
N LEU A 77 -2.74 -1.22 17.61
CA LEU A 77 -2.99 -0.04 16.79
C LEU A 77 -1.81 0.94 16.76
N TRP A 78 -1.01 1.03 17.82
CA TRP A 78 0.13 1.94 17.89
C TRP A 78 1.08 1.78 16.70
N GLY A 79 1.53 0.57 16.44
CA GLY A 79 2.41 0.28 15.29
C GLY A 79 1.75 0.51 13.94
N THR A 80 0.47 0.15 13.83
CA THR A 80 -0.33 0.33 12.62
C THR A 80 -0.46 1.80 12.24
N TYR A 81 -0.87 2.66 13.18
CA TYR A 81 -1.02 4.10 12.92
C TYR A 81 0.33 4.79 12.64
N ALA A 82 1.41 4.38 13.31
CA ALA A 82 2.75 4.87 12.99
C ALA A 82 3.17 4.49 11.56
N ALA A 83 2.86 3.27 11.12
CA ALA A 83 3.12 2.83 9.74
C ALA A 83 2.25 3.59 8.72
N HIS A 84 0.96 3.80 9.03
CA HIS A 84 0.07 4.60 8.18
C HIS A 84 0.57 6.02 8.01
N LEU A 85 0.88 6.71 9.12
CA LEU A 85 1.39 8.08 9.07
C LEU A 85 2.68 8.20 8.26
N ARG A 86 3.62 7.25 8.43
CA ARG A 86 4.85 7.19 7.63
C ARG A 86 4.55 6.98 6.14
N ASN A 87 3.64 6.05 5.81
CA ASN A 87 3.24 5.80 4.42
C ASN A 87 2.55 7.02 3.81
N MET A 88 1.69 7.73 4.55
CA MET A 88 1.04 8.96 4.07
C MET A 88 2.08 10.05 3.78
N ILE A 89 3.02 10.31 4.69
CA ILE A 89 4.09 11.30 4.49
C ILE A 89 4.96 10.92 3.29
N GLN A 90 5.33 9.65 3.16
CA GLN A 90 6.10 9.17 2.01
C GLN A 90 5.31 9.30 0.71
N GLY A 91 4.05 8.85 0.68
CA GLY A 91 3.25 8.80 -0.54
C GLY A 91 2.89 10.17 -1.11
N VAL A 92 2.71 11.17 -0.23
CA VAL A 92 2.47 12.56 -0.66
C VAL A 92 3.72 13.19 -1.27
N ASN A 93 4.92 12.74 -0.88
CA ASN A 93 6.19 13.23 -1.47
C ASN A 93 6.63 12.40 -2.68
N THR A 94 6.52 11.07 -2.55
CA THR A 94 6.96 10.13 -3.57
C THR A 94 5.85 9.10 -3.78
N PRO A 95 5.14 9.13 -4.92
CA PRO A 95 4.04 8.21 -5.15
C PRO A 95 4.53 6.75 -5.12
N PHE A 96 3.72 5.90 -4.53
CA PHE A 96 3.96 4.46 -4.55
C PHE A 96 3.63 3.91 -5.93
N ALA A 97 4.45 2.97 -6.42
CA ALA A 97 4.21 2.28 -7.67
C ALA A 97 4.23 0.76 -7.48
N LYS A 98 3.34 0.08 -8.20
CA LYS A 98 3.32 -1.37 -8.36
C LYS A 98 3.26 -1.71 -9.83
N LYS A 99 4.11 -2.64 -10.26
CA LYS A 99 4.11 -3.13 -11.63
C LYS A 99 3.59 -4.56 -11.68
N LEU A 100 2.74 -4.80 -12.64
CA LEU A 100 2.13 -6.10 -12.92
C LEU A 100 2.49 -6.49 -14.35
N GLN A 101 2.78 -7.78 -14.53
CA GLN A 101 3.11 -8.36 -15.83
C GLN A 101 2.02 -9.33 -16.22
N VAL A 102 1.51 -9.18 -17.43
CA VAL A 102 0.49 -10.07 -18.03
C VAL A 102 1.19 -11.05 -18.97
N GLU A 103 1.11 -12.32 -18.65
CA GLU A 103 1.69 -13.39 -19.46
C GLU A 103 0.61 -14.34 -19.97
N GLY A 104 0.58 -14.56 -21.27
CA GLY A 104 -0.34 -15.49 -21.91
C GLY A 104 -0.50 -15.22 -23.40
N ILE A 105 -0.66 -16.27 -24.18
CA ILE A 105 -0.92 -16.16 -25.62
C ILE A 105 -2.32 -15.56 -25.81
N GLY A 106 -2.43 -14.46 -26.53
CA GLY A 106 -3.70 -13.78 -26.78
C GLY A 106 -4.19 -12.91 -25.63
N PHE A 107 -3.44 -12.78 -24.53
CA PHE A 107 -3.78 -11.83 -23.47
C PHE A 107 -3.41 -10.42 -23.90
N LYS A 108 -4.35 -9.50 -23.72
CA LYS A 108 -4.17 -8.07 -24.03
C LYS A 108 -4.71 -7.22 -22.90
N VAL A 109 -4.08 -6.08 -22.71
CA VAL A 109 -4.53 -5.04 -21.76
C VAL A 109 -4.56 -3.73 -22.48
N GLU A 110 -5.66 -3.01 -22.36
CA GLU A 110 -5.86 -1.70 -22.96
C GLU A 110 -6.34 -0.72 -21.91
N LEU A 111 -5.79 0.48 -21.93
CA LEU A 111 -6.24 1.60 -21.13
C LEU A 111 -7.28 2.40 -21.92
N ALA A 112 -8.52 2.40 -21.47
CA ALA A 112 -9.62 3.16 -22.07
C ALA A 112 -10.08 4.26 -21.10
N GLY A 113 -9.44 5.43 -21.16
CA GLY A 113 -9.71 6.55 -20.25
C GLY A 113 -9.47 6.17 -18.77
N LYS A 114 -10.53 6.07 -17.98
CA LYS A 114 -10.47 5.66 -16.55
C LYS A 114 -10.75 4.19 -16.31
N GLN A 115 -10.64 3.36 -17.34
CA GLN A 115 -10.91 1.93 -17.24
C GLN A 115 -9.75 1.14 -17.84
N LEU A 116 -9.43 0.02 -17.21
CA LEU A 116 -8.55 -1.01 -17.77
C LEU A 116 -9.42 -2.14 -18.34
N LYS A 117 -9.24 -2.43 -19.63
CA LYS A 117 -9.90 -3.53 -20.33
C LYS A 117 -8.91 -4.66 -20.51
N PHE A 118 -9.29 -5.85 -20.09
CA PHE A 118 -8.47 -7.04 -20.12
C PHE A 118 -9.12 -8.11 -21.00
N ALA A 119 -8.40 -8.59 -22.00
CA ALA A 119 -8.70 -9.81 -22.72
C ALA A 119 -7.81 -10.94 -22.17
N LEU A 120 -8.38 -11.80 -21.31
CA LEU A 120 -7.65 -12.82 -20.53
C LEU A 120 -8.09 -14.26 -20.90
N GLY A 121 -8.65 -14.43 -22.12
CA GLY A 121 -9.16 -15.74 -22.57
C GLY A 121 -10.47 -16.14 -21.92
N PHE A 122 -11.25 -15.18 -21.41
CA PHE A 122 -12.64 -15.37 -21.03
C PHE A 122 -13.57 -15.06 -22.21
N SER A 123 -14.82 -15.50 -22.14
CA SER A 123 -15.83 -15.23 -23.16
C SER A 123 -16.20 -13.74 -23.29
N HIS A 124 -15.90 -12.95 -22.24
CA HIS A 124 -16.14 -11.51 -22.19
C HIS A 124 -14.89 -10.80 -21.68
N PRO A 125 -14.65 -9.55 -22.08
CA PRO A 125 -13.55 -8.76 -21.54
C PRO A 125 -13.82 -8.40 -20.09
N VAL A 126 -12.78 -8.44 -19.25
CA VAL A 126 -12.85 -7.95 -17.86
C VAL A 126 -12.56 -6.46 -17.86
N ILE A 127 -13.47 -5.66 -17.30
CA ILE A 127 -13.32 -4.21 -17.23
C ILE A 127 -13.19 -3.82 -15.76
N LEU A 128 -12.12 -3.10 -15.43
CA LEU A 128 -11.86 -2.57 -14.10
C LEU A 128 -11.79 -1.04 -14.15
N ASN A 129 -12.58 -0.38 -13.31
CA ASN A 129 -12.53 1.06 -13.14
C ASN A 129 -11.31 1.44 -12.30
N ILE A 130 -10.57 2.47 -12.72
CA ILE A 130 -9.43 3.01 -11.96
C ILE A 130 -9.98 3.92 -10.87
N PRO A 131 -9.71 3.64 -9.57
CA PRO A 131 -10.14 4.49 -8.46
C PRO A 131 -9.55 5.90 -8.55
N ALA A 132 -10.24 6.87 -7.96
CA ALA A 132 -9.73 8.23 -7.83
C ALA A 132 -8.42 8.24 -7.02
N GLY A 133 -7.43 9.01 -7.45
CA GLY A 133 -6.11 9.09 -6.81
C GLY A 133 -5.10 8.04 -7.29
N ILE A 134 -5.50 7.15 -8.21
CA ILE A 134 -4.60 6.18 -8.85
C ILE A 134 -4.41 6.54 -10.32
N THR A 135 -3.17 6.45 -10.77
CA THR A 135 -2.79 6.56 -12.18
C THR A 135 -2.33 5.18 -12.66
N ALA A 136 -2.86 4.73 -13.79
CA ALA A 136 -2.42 3.50 -14.42
C ALA A 136 -1.80 3.81 -15.80
N ALA A 137 -0.69 3.18 -16.09
CA ALA A 137 -0.04 3.21 -17.39
C ALA A 137 0.15 1.78 -17.88
N VAL A 138 -0.09 1.56 -19.18
CA VAL A 138 0.05 0.25 -19.82
C VAL A 138 1.12 0.35 -20.89
N ASP A 139 2.15 -0.44 -20.74
CA ASP A 139 3.22 -0.59 -21.73
C ASP A 139 3.27 -2.06 -22.17
N LYS A 140 2.72 -2.34 -23.36
CA LYS A 140 2.57 -3.70 -23.91
C LYS A 140 1.86 -4.62 -22.89
N ASN A 141 2.65 -5.45 -22.20
CA ASN A 141 2.17 -6.44 -21.25
C ASN A 141 2.46 -6.04 -19.78
N VAL A 142 3.01 -4.86 -19.54
CA VAL A 142 3.33 -4.35 -18.21
C VAL A 142 2.34 -3.26 -17.84
N ILE A 143 1.73 -3.40 -16.68
CA ILE A 143 0.81 -2.42 -16.11
C ILE A 143 1.52 -1.77 -14.94
N THR A 144 1.73 -0.47 -15.00
CA THR A 144 2.28 0.31 -13.88
C THR A 144 1.15 1.06 -13.22
N ILE A 145 0.96 0.83 -11.94
CA ILE A 145 -0.05 1.49 -11.10
C ILE A 145 0.68 2.39 -10.13
N SER A 146 0.33 3.65 -10.08
CA SER A 146 0.94 4.62 -9.17
C SER A 146 -0.11 5.48 -8.46
N GLY A 147 0.21 5.92 -7.23
CA GLY A 147 -0.66 6.75 -6.43
C GLY A 147 -0.02 7.16 -5.11
N ALA A 148 -0.60 8.18 -4.47
CA ALA A 148 -0.13 8.67 -3.18
C ALA A 148 -0.50 7.71 -2.03
N ASP A 149 -1.64 7.02 -2.12
CA ASP A 149 -2.08 6.09 -1.08
C ASP A 149 -1.56 4.67 -1.37
N LYS A 150 -0.66 4.20 -0.51
CA LYS A 150 -0.07 2.85 -0.60
C LYS A 150 -1.13 1.74 -0.52
N GLU A 151 -2.18 1.95 0.27
CA GLU A 151 -3.23 0.94 0.47
C GLU A 151 -4.07 0.81 -0.80
N GLN A 152 -4.55 1.92 -1.35
CA GLN A 152 -5.32 1.91 -2.59
C GLN A 152 -4.53 1.34 -3.77
N VAL A 153 -3.24 1.72 -3.91
CA VAL A 153 -2.35 1.15 -4.93
C VAL A 153 -2.20 -0.35 -4.76
N GLY A 154 -2.02 -0.81 -3.51
CA GLY A 154 -1.90 -2.24 -3.18
C GLY A 154 -3.17 -3.03 -3.45
N GLU A 155 -4.32 -2.51 -3.05
CA GLU A 155 -5.63 -3.12 -3.23
C GLU A 155 -6.00 -3.23 -4.72
N PHE A 156 -5.82 -2.14 -5.48
CA PHE A 156 -6.10 -2.14 -6.90
C PHE A 156 -5.18 -3.10 -7.67
N ALA A 157 -3.88 -3.13 -7.34
CA ALA A 157 -2.96 -4.11 -7.90
C ALA A 157 -3.35 -5.55 -7.58
N ALA A 158 -3.80 -5.83 -6.36
CA ALA A 158 -4.29 -7.15 -5.96
C ALA A 158 -5.57 -7.54 -6.71
N THR A 159 -6.49 -6.60 -6.92
CA THR A 159 -7.72 -6.78 -7.70
C THR A 159 -7.40 -7.16 -9.14
N ILE A 160 -6.48 -6.45 -9.79
CA ILE A 160 -6.03 -6.77 -11.15
C ILE A 160 -5.40 -8.18 -11.19
N ARG A 161 -4.48 -8.49 -10.27
CA ARG A 161 -3.89 -9.83 -10.20
C ARG A 161 -4.93 -10.92 -9.92
N GLY A 162 -5.95 -10.61 -9.12
CA GLY A 162 -7.08 -11.49 -8.81
C GLY A 162 -7.94 -11.86 -10.02
N SER A 163 -8.00 -11.00 -11.05
CA SER A 163 -8.79 -11.24 -12.27
C SER A 163 -8.31 -12.47 -13.03
N LYS A 164 -7.00 -12.76 -13.06
CA LYS A 164 -6.43 -13.97 -13.64
C LYS A 164 -5.14 -14.33 -12.92
N LYS A 165 -5.26 -15.13 -11.86
CA LYS A 165 -4.10 -15.62 -11.11
C LYS A 165 -3.19 -16.45 -11.99
N PRO A 166 -1.86 -16.41 -11.80
CA PRO A 166 -0.92 -17.19 -12.60
C PRO A 166 -1.16 -18.69 -12.41
N GLU A 167 -1.21 -19.41 -13.52
CA GLU A 167 -1.39 -20.85 -13.57
C GLU A 167 -0.11 -21.57 -13.12
N PRO A 168 -0.22 -22.66 -12.33
CA PRO A 168 0.96 -23.36 -11.80
C PRO A 168 1.74 -24.18 -12.84
N TYR A 169 1.18 -24.49 -14.01
CA TYR A 169 1.85 -25.32 -15.02
C TYR A 169 2.61 -24.50 -16.07
N LYS A 170 1.93 -23.59 -16.76
CA LYS A 170 2.52 -22.76 -17.82
C LYS A 170 2.87 -21.35 -17.37
N GLY A 171 2.40 -20.93 -16.19
CA GLY A 171 2.64 -19.61 -15.63
C GLY A 171 1.82 -18.49 -16.27
N LYS A 172 0.80 -18.84 -17.10
CA LYS A 172 -0.09 -17.86 -17.73
C LYS A 172 -0.96 -17.16 -16.69
N GLY A 173 -1.08 -15.84 -16.76
CA GLY A 173 -1.86 -15.03 -15.83
C GLY A 173 -1.20 -13.68 -15.58
N ILE A 174 -1.69 -12.99 -14.56
CA ILE A 174 -1.18 -11.70 -14.12
C ILE A 174 -0.36 -11.91 -12.85
N ARG A 175 0.88 -11.47 -12.84
CA ARG A 175 1.80 -11.54 -11.69
C ARG A 175 2.41 -10.18 -11.38
N TYR A 176 2.92 -10.00 -10.18
CA TYR A 176 3.75 -8.84 -9.87
C TYR A 176 5.11 -8.95 -10.58
N GLU A 177 5.71 -7.81 -10.91
CA GLU A 177 7.09 -7.78 -11.38
C GLU A 177 8.01 -8.39 -10.31
N GLY A 178 8.82 -9.38 -10.71
CA GLY A 178 9.69 -10.13 -9.77
C GLY A 178 9.00 -11.25 -8.98
N GLU A 179 7.70 -11.48 -9.16
CA GLU A 179 7.02 -12.62 -8.54
C GLU A 179 7.43 -13.94 -9.21
N VAL A 180 8.02 -14.84 -8.42
CA VAL A 180 8.36 -16.18 -8.88
C VAL A 180 7.16 -17.10 -8.71
N VAL A 181 6.56 -17.51 -9.83
CA VAL A 181 5.44 -18.45 -9.83
C VAL A 181 5.96 -19.88 -9.64
N ARG A 182 5.54 -20.55 -8.57
CA ARG A 182 5.90 -21.96 -8.32
C ARG A 182 5.25 -22.84 -9.39
N LYS A 183 6.07 -23.39 -10.30
CA LYS A 183 5.60 -24.28 -11.35
C LYS A 183 5.55 -25.74 -10.85
N LYS A 184 4.48 -26.46 -11.26
CA LYS A 184 4.35 -27.88 -11.05
C LYS A 184 4.83 -28.63 -12.30
N GLN A 185 5.44 -29.79 -12.10
CA GLN A 185 5.81 -30.69 -13.22
C GLN A 185 4.54 -31.28 -13.83
N GLY A 186 4.46 -31.25 -15.17
CA GLY A 186 3.38 -31.89 -15.92
C GLY A 186 3.60 -33.41 -16.06
N LYS A 187 2.58 -34.13 -16.54
CA LYS A 187 2.60 -35.58 -16.71
C LYS A 187 3.80 -36.13 -17.51
N LYS A 188 4.33 -35.37 -18.47
CA LYS A 188 5.48 -35.83 -19.31
C LYS A 188 6.79 -35.94 -18.52
N ALA A 189 6.98 -35.15 -17.46
CA ALA A 189 8.21 -35.25 -16.65
C ALA A 189 8.20 -36.45 -15.70
N ALA A 190 7.03 -36.95 -15.30
CA ALA A 190 6.91 -38.16 -14.48
C ALA A 190 7.17 -39.45 -15.28
N ALA A 191 6.85 -39.46 -16.59
CA ALA A 191 7.08 -40.63 -17.46
C ALA A 191 8.54 -40.78 -17.91
N ALA A 192 9.36 -39.75 -17.85
CA ALA A 192 10.78 -39.80 -18.18
C ALA A 192 11.70 -40.17 -17.00
N ALA A 193 11.14 -40.29 -15.77
CA ALA A 193 11.85 -40.64 -14.57
C ALA A 193 11.54 -42.08 -14.08
N ALA A 194 10.77 -42.84 -14.85
CA ALA A 194 10.51 -44.27 -14.70
C ALA A 194 11.18 -45.05 -15.85
#